data_05bbf195fcb4f1cd09b308c7ce213342
#
_entry.id   05bbf195fcb4f1cd09b308c7ce213342
#
_cell.length_a   1.000
_cell.length_b   1.000
_cell.length_c   1.000
_cell.angle_alpha   90.00
_cell.angle_beta   90.00
_cell.angle_gamma   90.00
#
_symmetry.space_group_name_H-M   'P 1'
#
loop_
_entity.id
_entity.type
_entity.pdbx_description
1 polymer ?
#
loop_
_entity_poly.entity_id
_entity_poly.type
_entity_poly.pdbx_seq_one_letter_code
_entity_poly.pdbx_strand_id
1 'polypeptide(L)'
;MSFGLSVDLLSIFLFITLAQGVFVLSLLGFRYRLQPVQHLYLFLLVFILMWFQAEFLSVRLPFDISFQPFYATRYGAWLAVGPLLYFYARAIVGRPITSITAIVLHVTPFIAFAFIIPLLIYDVLSERQVNYGMLTTFDPFNDSVSFMQYAYGIIFVIQFLHALLYLLVTYTLIRKYEIVLLQNFSSINTGNLRWVKIMIILLLLTIAFVSLFLLLFFIQQTYNRDLDYLYVIPTALLIYGISYRLSGVTWPVGSNSSSSTSKYEKSSLKSDQAETYALKIEDFMTASKPYLNNELRMQEFADMLKIPSHHVSQVINDNLKTTFFDFINKYRVEEAKRLIISDPKATLLEIAFKGGYNNKSSFTNAFKNFAAKTPPEF
;
A
#
# COMPACT_ATOMS: atom_id res chain seq x y z
N MET A 1 14.36 39.66 -27.45
CA MET A 1 13.49 38.49 -27.23
C MET A 1 13.33 38.30 -25.75
N SER A 2 12.26 38.84 -25.17
CA SER A 2 11.91 38.62 -23.76
C SER A 2 11.31 37.22 -23.66
N PHE A 3 12.04 36.26 -23.12
CA PHE A 3 11.48 34.97 -22.68
C PHE A 3 10.53 35.25 -21.49
N GLY A 4 9.33 35.65 -21.80
CA GLY A 4 8.25 35.68 -20.83
C GLY A 4 7.81 34.23 -20.50
N LEU A 5 8.59 33.58 -19.65
CA LEU A 5 8.17 32.32 -19.01
C LEU A 5 6.97 32.66 -18.10
N SER A 6 5.75 32.57 -18.62
CA SER A 6 4.57 32.56 -17.78
C SER A 6 4.46 31.21 -17.07
N VAL A 7 5.30 31.03 -16.05
CA VAL A 7 5.25 29.82 -15.20
C VAL A 7 4.02 29.95 -14.31
N ASP A 8 3.02 29.13 -14.57
CA ASP A 8 1.82 29.09 -13.73
C ASP A 8 2.08 28.35 -12.39
N LEU A 9 1.13 28.51 -11.47
CA LEU A 9 1.23 27.94 -10.12
C LEU A 9 1.37 26.40 -10.15
N LEU A 10 0.70 25.73 -11.10
CA LEU A 10 0.81 24.28 -11.25
C LEU A 10 2.20 23.86 -11.69
N SER A 11 2.81 24.58 -12.63
CA SER A 11 4.17 24.28 -13.07
C SER A 11 5.17 24.39 -11.92
N ILE A 12 5.05 25.43 -11.07
CA ILE A 12 5.87 25.57 -9.86
C ILE A 12 5.67 24.37 -8.92
N PHE A 13 4.42 23.99 -8.66
CA PHE A 13 4.07 22.85 -7.82
C PHE A 13 4.67 21.54 -8.36
N LEU A 14 4.61 21.31 -9.68
CA LEU A 14 5.19 20.14 -10.33
C LEU A 14 6.73 20.11 -10.21
N PHE A 15 7.41 21.24 -10.38
CA PHE A 15 8.85 21.32 -10.15
C PHE A 15 9.23 20.92 -8.72
N ILE A 16 8.52 21.46 -7.73
CA ILE A 16 8.76 21.12 -6.32
C ILE A 16 8.53 19.62 -6.09
N THR A 17 7.48 19.07 -6.69
CA THR A 17 7.16 17.62 -6.56
C THR A 17 8.21 16.74 -7.22
N LEU A 18 8.72 17.12 -8.39
CA LEU A 18 9.80 16.39 -9.06
C LEU A 18 11.10 16.44 -8.24
N ALA A 19 11.46 17.60 -7.69
CA ALA A 19 12.61 17.72 -6.78
C ALA A 19 12.45 16.83 -5.54
N GLN A 20 11.25 16.80 -4.94
CA GLN A 20 10.93 15.91 -3.83
C GLN A 20 11.00 14.42 -4.24
N GLY A 21 10.55 14.09 -5.45
CA GLY A 21 10.65 12.74 -6.00
C GLY A 21 12.10 12.28 -6.17
N VAL A 22 13.00 13.15 -6.67
CA VAL A 22 14.44 12.85 -6.76
C VAL A 22 15.02 12.55 -5.37
N PHE A 23 14.66 13.34 -4.36
CA PHE A 23 15.06 13.07 -2.98
C PHE A 23 14.58 11.70 -2.49
N VAL A 24 13.33 11.35 -2.75
CA VAL A 24 12.76 10.04 -2.38
C VAL A 24 13.49 8.90 -3.09
N LEU A 25 13.77 9.02 -4.39
CA LEU A 25 14.52 8.01 -5.16
C LEU A 25 15.94 7.83 -4.59
N SER A 26 16.60 8.92 -4.22
CA SER A 26 17.94 8.88 -3.59
C SER A 26 17.90 8.14 -2.25
N LEU A 27 16.91 8.42 -1.39
CA LEU A 27 16.71 7.71 -0.13
C LEU A 27 16.42 6.22 -0.33
N LEU A 28 15.59 5.87 -1.30
CA LEU A 28 15.28 4.46 -1.61
C LEU A 28 16.49 3.73 -2.16
N GLY A 29 17.28 4.36 -3.03
CA GLY A 29 18.54 3.83 -3.55
C GLY A 29 19.55 3.54 -2.44
N PHE A 30 19.68 4.46 -1.47
CA PHE A 30 20.53 4.24 -0.30
C PHE A 30 20.03 3.08 0.58
N ARG A 31 18.71 2.97 0.80
CA ARG A 31 18.07 1.92 1.62
C ARG A 31 17.93 0.58 0.90
N TYR A 32 18.15 0.52 -0.40
CA TYR A 32 18.08 -0.71 -1.20
C TYR A 32 18.94 -1.84 -0.60
N ARG A 33 20.09 -1.51 0.00
CA ARG A 33 20.98 -2.48 0.64
C ARG A 33 20.35 -3.22 1.82
N LEU A 34 19.33 -2.66 2.48
CA LEU A 34 18.69 -3.23 3.67
C LEU A 34 17.55 -4.20 3.31
N GLN A 35 16.71 -3.82 2.35
CA GLN A 35 15.56 -4.62 1.89
C GLN A 35 15.41 -4.45 0.37
N PRO A 36 16.22 -5.14 -0.44
CA PRO A 36 16.39 -4.83 -1.85
C PRO A 36 15.08 -4.94 -2.65
N VAL A 37 14.29 -6.01 -2.46
CA VAL A 37 13.10 -6.25 -3.27
C VAL A 37 11.97 -5.25 -3.00
N GLN A 38 11.71 -4.94 -1.73
CA GLN A 38 10.67 -3.98 -1.35
C GLN A 38 11.01 -2.56 -1.83
N HIS A 39 12.26 -2.13 -1.58
CA HIS A 39 12.70 -0.80 -2.00
C HIS A 39 12.78 -0.65 -3.51
N LEU A 40 13.10 -1.72 -4.26
CA LEU A 40 13.10 -1.69 -5.71
C LEU A 40 11.68 -1.40 -6.28
N TYR A 41 10.66 -2.13 -5.82
CA TYR A 41 9.30 -1.90 -6.33
C TYR A 41 8.77 -0.52 -5.96
N LEU A 42 9.08 -0.03 -4.76
CA LEU A 42 8.70 1.32 -4.35
C LEU A 42 9.48 2.39 -5.14
N PHE A 43 10.77 2.17 -5.42
CA PHE A 43 11.59 3.02 -6.28
C PHE A 43 10.99 3.13 -7.68
N LEU A 44 10.68 2.00 -8.31
CA LEU A 44 10.07 1.97 -9.64
C LEU A 44 8.70 2.67 -9.65
N LEU A 45 7.89 2.49 -8.61
CA LEU A 45 6.59 3.16 -8.49
C LEU A 45 6.76 4.69 -8.44
N VAL A 46 7.67 5.20 -7.60
CA VAL A 46 7.96 6.63 -7.52
C VAL A 46 8.51 7.15 -8.84
N PHE A 47 9.41 6.40 -9.48
CA PHE A 47 9.97 6.77 -10.77
C PHE A 47 8.88 6.92 -11.85
N ILE A 48 7.93 5.98 -11.95
CA ILE A 48 6.81 6.06 -12.91
C ILE A 48 5.90 7.26 -12.60
N LEU A 49 5.61 7.54 -11.34
CA LEU A 49 4.82 8.71 -10.97
C LEU A 49 5.53 10.03 -11.32
N MET A 50 6.85 10.09 -11.10
CA MET A 50 7.67 11.24 -11.51
C MET A 50 7.73 11.38 -13.03
N TRP A 51 7.88 10.28 -13.76
CA TRP A 51 7.87 10.27 -15.22
C TRP A 51 6.57 10.84 -15.77
N PHE A 52 5.42 10.40 -15.24
CA PHE A 52 4.11 10.94 -15.56
C PHE A 52 4.03 12.46 -15.34
N GLN A 53 4.53 12.96 -14.20
CA GLN A 53 4.53 14.39 -13.89
C GLN A 53 5.52 15.19 -14.74
N ALA A 54 6.69 14.63 -15.03
CA ALA A 54 7.70 15.28 -15.87
C ALA A 54 7.20 15.46 -17.31
N GLU A 55 6.56 14.44 -17.85
CA GLU A 55 5.95 14.53 -19.18
C GLU A 55 4.79 15.53 -19.20
N PHE A 56 3.98 15.55 -18.15
CA PHE A 56 2.91 16.53 -18.01
C PHE A 56 3.44 17.96 -17.92
N LEU A 57 4.52 18.18 -17.15
CA LEU A 57 5.19 19.47 -17.05
C LEU A 57 5.79 19.92 -18.40
N SER A 58 6.35 18.97 -19.18
CA SER A 58 6.98 19.28 -20.47
C SER A 58 5.97 19.82 -21.51
N VAL A 59 4.71 19.39 -21.44
CA VAL A 59 3.62 19.90 -22.30
C VAL A 59 3.19 21.32 -21.90
N ARG A 60 3.37 21.68 -20.62
CA ARG A 60 2.96 23.01 -20.10
C ARG A 60 4.00 24.10 -20.35
N LEU A 61 5.26 23.71 -20.38
CA LEU A 61 6.36 24.65 -20.60
C LEU A 61 6.76 24.67 -22.08
N PRO A 62 7.27 25.80 -22.58
CA PRO A 62 7.71 25.94 -23.96
C PRO A 62 9.07 25.25 -24.20
N PHE A 63 9.21 24.01 -23.72
CA PHE A 63 10.38 23.20 -24.06
C PHE A 63 10.14 22.48 -25.39
N ASP A 64 11.02 22.73 -26.34
CA ASP A 64 11.04 21.96 -27.57
C ASP A 64 11.77 20.62 -27.32
N ILE A 65 10.96 19.58 -27.01
CA ILE A 65 11.49 18.24 -26.86
C ILE A 65 11.51 17.62 -28.27
N SER A 66 12.70 17.47 -28.80
CA SER A 66 12.92 16.91 -30.14
C SER A 66 12.44 15.47 -30.30
N PHE A 67 12.37 14.70 -29.18
CA PHE A 67 11.87 13.31 -29.20
C PHE A 67 10.37 13.27 -28.96
N GLN A 68 9.60 13.39 -30.03
CA GLN A 68 8.13 13.42 -30.02
C GLN A 68 7.45 12.21 -29.32
N PRO A 69 7.92 10.94 -29.43
CA PRO A 69 7.31 9.81 -28.74
C PRO A 69 7.26 9.94 -27.22
N PHE A 70 8.10 10.79 -26.60
CA PHE A 70 8.06 11.08 -25.18
C PHE A 70 6.67 11.54 -24.71
N TYR A 71 5.98 12.37 -25.48
CA TYR A 71 4.66 12.91 -25.15
C TYR A 71 3.53 11.87 -25.09
N ALA A 72 3.75 10.67 -25.64
CA ALA A 72 2.77 9.59 -25.60
C ALA A 72 2.97 8.62 -24.42
N THR A 73 4.10 8.68 -23.74
CA THR A 73 4.47 7.70 -22.70
C THR A 73 3.57 7.75 -21.48
N ARG A 74 2.94 8.90 -21.16
CA ARG A 74 1.99 9.05 -20.04
C ARG A 74 0.77 8.16 -20.17
N TYR A 75 0.33 7.86 -21.40
CA TYR A 75 -0.86 7.03 -21.65
C TYR A 75 -0.68 5.58 -21.22
N GLY A 76 0.55 5.11 -21.01
CA GLY A 76 0.83 3.79 -20.48
C GLY A 76 1.30 3.77 -19.03
N ALA A 77 1.69 4.92 -18.46
CA ALA A 77 2.35 4.98 -17.16
C ALA A 77 1.53 4.33 -16.03
N TRP A 78 0.21 4.55 -16.00
CA TRP A 78 -0.67 3.97 -14.99
C TRP A 78 -0.84 2.46 -15.11
N LEU A 79 -0.53 1.85 -16.26
CA LEU A 79 -0.48 0.39 -16.41
C LEU A 79 0.63 -0.25 -15.57
N ALA A 80 1.67 0.51 -15.19
CA ALA A 80 2.72 0.04 -14.30
C ALA A 80 2.38 0.26 -12.81
N VAL A 81 1.59 1.28 -12.46
CA VAL A 81 1.32 1.68 -11.07
C VAL A 81 0.65 0.55 -10.27
N GLY A 82 -0.38 -0.07 -10.83
CA GLY A 82 -1.09 -1.19 -10.18
C GLY A 82 -0.18 -2.39 -9.92
N PRO A 83 0.47 -2.97 -10.95
CA PRO A 83 1.42 -4.06 -10.79
C PRO A 83 2.54 -3.77 -9.79
N LEU A 84 3.16 -2.58 -9.84
CA LEU A 84 4.26 -2.22 -8.93
C LEU A 84 3.81 -2.15 -7.47
N LEU A 85 2.63 -1.60 -7.19
CA LEU A 85 2.05 -1.62 -5.85
C LEU A 85 1.76 -3.05 -5.38
N TYR A 86 1.23 -3.90 -6.25
CA TYR A 86 0.99 -5.31 -5.96
C TYR A 86 2.28 -6.06 -5.64
N PHE A 87 3.34 -5.85 -6.43
CA PHE A 87 4.66 -6.44 -6.20
C PHE A 87 5.26 -5.97 -4.86
N TYR A 88 5.14 -4.68 -4.57
CA TYR A 88 5.54 -4.11 -3.29
C TYR A 88 4.80 -4.76 -2.12
N ALA A 89 3.48 -4.90 -2.22
CA ALA A 89 2.67 -5.55 -1.19
C ALA A 89 3.05 -7.05 -1.03
N ARG A 90 3.27 -7.77 -2.13
CA ARG A 90 3.77 -9.15 -2.12
C ARG A 90 5.10 -9.30 -1.40
N ALA A 91 6.00 -8.35 -1.61
CA ALA A 91 7.30 -8.33 -0.92
C ALA A 91 7.15 -8.05 0.59
N ILE A 92 6.23 -7.16 0.98
CA ILE A 92 5.93 -6.88 2.41
C ILE A 92 5.38 -8.11 3.13
N VAL A 93 4.50 -8.89 2.47
CA VAL A 93 3.92 -10.10 3.06
C VAL A 93 4.88 -11.32 2.99
N GLY A 94 6.14 -11.12 2.60
CA GLY A 94 7.16 -12.16 2.54
C GLY A 94 6.99 -13.15 1.38
N ARG A 95 6.20 -12.81 0.36
CA ARG A 95 5.93 -13.65 -0.83
C ARG A 95 6.20 -12.90 -2.14
N PRO A 96 7.44 -12.41 -2.37
CA PRO A 96 7.77 -11.69 -3.59
C PRO A 96 7.54 -12.57 -4.82
N ILE A 97 7.26 -11.92 -5.96
CA ILE A 97 7.21 -12.62 -7.24
C ILE A 97 8.65 -12.81 -7.72
N THR A 98 9.07 -14.05 -7.88
CA THR A 98 10.42 -14.43 -8.31
C THR A 98 10.46 -14.89 -9.78
N SER A 99 9.33 -15.27 -10.35
CA SER A 99 9.21 -15.70 -11.75
C SER A 99 9.34 -14.50 -12.69
N ILE A 100 10.38 -14.50 -13.52
CA ILE A 100 10.59 -13.49 -14.56
C ILE A 100 9.42 -13.46 -15.52
N THR A 101 8.91 -14.62 -15.94
CA THR A 101 7.74 -14.71 -16.84
C THR A 101 6.52 -14.01 -16.24
N ALA A 102 6.25 -14.22 -14.95
CA ALA A 102 5.14 -13.54 -14.28
C ALA A 102 5.35 -12.02 -14.25
N ILE A 103 6.55 -11.55 -13.91
CA ILE A 103 6.88 -10.11 -13.92
C ILE A 103 6.66 -9.52 -15.32
N VAL A 104 7.19 -10.18 -16.36
CA VAL A 104 7.03 -9.74 -17.76
C VAL A 104 5.56 -9.63 -18.14
N LEU A 105 4.74 -10.65 -17.85
CA LEU A 105 3.31 -10.62 -18.15
C LEU A 105 2.58 -9.44 -17.50
N HIS A 106 2.92 -9.10 -16.26
CA HIS A 106 2.32 -7.97 -15.56
C HIS A 106 2.78 -6.60 -16.08
N VAL A 107 4.00 -6.50 -16.64
CA VAL A 107 4.61 -5.25 -17.10
C VAL A 107 4.43 -5.05 -18.61
N THR A 108 4.13 -6.11 -19.37
CA THR A 108 3.93 -6.05 -20.83
C THR A 108 2.94 -4.97 -21.28
N PRO A 109 1.76 -4.76 -20.64
CA PRO A 109 0.85 -3.69 -21.06
C PRO A 109 1.49 -2.31 -20.97
N PHE A 110 2.25 -2.05 -19.90
CA PHE A 110 2.99 -0.79 -19.74
C PHE A 110 4.04 -0.62 -20.86
N ILE A 111 4.89 -1.62 -21.10
CA ILE A 111 5.92 -1.55 -22.13
C ILE A 111 5.31 -1.33 -23.51
N ALA A 112 4.23 -2.04 -23.82
CA ALA A 112 3.55 -1.93 -25.10
C ALA A 112 3.00 -0.51 -25.33
N PHE A 113 2.23 0.03 -24.39
CA PHE A 113 1.54 1.29 -24.57
C PHE A 113 2.39 2.53 -24.28
N ALA A 114 3.41 2.43 -23.41
CA ALA A 114 4.30 3.55 -23.14
C ALA A 114 5.43 3.69 -24.17
N PHE A 115 5.88 2.60 -24.78
CA PHE A 115 7.08 2.62 -25.63
C PHE A 115 6.88 2.01 -27.00
N ILE A 116 6.40 0.75 -27.10
CA ILE A 116 6.39 0.03 -28.38
C ILE A 116 5.42 0.70 -29.35
N ILE A 117 4.18 0.94 -28.94
CA ILE A 117 3.16 1.53 -29.83
C ILE A 117 3.54 2.94 -30.27
N PRO A 118 3.97 3.87 -29.37
CA PRO A 118 4.43 5.19 -29.79
C PRO A 118 5.58 5.15 -30.81
N LEU A 119 6.53 4.24 -30.63
CA LEU A 119 7.66 4.09 -31.57
C LEU A 119 7.20 3.56 -32.93
N LEU A 120 6.32 2.56 -32.96
CA LEU A 120 5.82 1.98 -34.22
C LEU A 120 5.00 2.95 -35.08
N ILE A 121 4.30 3.88 -34.44
CA ILE A 121 3.46 4.88 -35.13
C ILE A 121 4.21 6.19 -35.41
N TYR A 122 5.44 6.35 -34.88
CA TYR A 122 6.20 7.59 -35.00
C TYR A 122 6.37 8.07 -36.44
N ASP A 123 6.84 7.19 -37.34
CA ASP A 123 7.07 7.51 -38.74
C ASP A 123 5.76 7.89 -39.45
N VAL A 124 4.68 7.16 -39.19
CA VAL A 124 3.35 7.43 -39.77
C VAL A 124 2.81 8.81 -39.33
N LEU A 125 3.07 9.21 -38.11
CA LEU A 125 2.60 10.51 -37.58
C LEU A 125 3.50 11.65 -38.07
N SER A 126 4.81 11.43 -38.18
CA SER A 126 5.75 12.43 -38.69
C SER A 126 5.47 12.76 -40.16
N GLU A 127 5.20 11.76 -41.00
CA GLU A 127 4.80 11.94 -42.42
C GLU A 127 3.51 12.73 -42.56
N ARG A 128 2.55 12.59 -41.62
CA ARG A 128 1.27 13.30 -41.66
C ARG A 128 1.31 14.66 -40.95
N GLN A 129 2.48 15.10 -40.49
CA GLN A 129 2.66 16.34 -39.70
C GLN A 129 1.70 16.41 -38.47
N VAL A 130 1.28 15.27 -37.95
CA VAL A 130 0.45 15.20 -36.73
C VAL A 130 1.34 15.49 -35.53
N ASN A 131 1.13 16.62 -34.89
CA ASN A 131 1.82 16.96 -33.66
C ASN A 131 1.37 16.00 -32.54
N TYR A 132 2.32 15.32 -31.88
CA TYR A 132 2.04 14.46 -30.71
C TYR A 132 1.29 15.23 -29.61
N GLY A 133 1.52 16.53 -29.48
CA GLY A 133 0.73 17.38 -28.60
C GLY A 133 -0.77 17.40 -28.95
N MET A 134 -1.12 17.25 -30.21
CA MET A 134 -2.54 17.14 -30.64
C MET A 134 -3.14 15.76 -30.34
N LEU A 135 -2.36 14.68 -30.35
CA LEU A 135 -2.82 13.36 -29.90
C LEU A 135 -3.15 13.35 -28.40
N THR A 136 -2.54 14.25 -27.63
CA THR A 136 -2.73 14.36 -26.21
C THR A 136 -3.93 15.23 -25.81
N THR A 137 -4.47 16.02 -26.73
CA THR A 137 -5.74 16.76 -26.59
C THR A 137 -6.84 16.00 -27.34
N PHE A 138 -7.28 14.91 -26.72
CA PHE A 138 -8.46 14.21 -27.22
C PHE A 138 -9.70 15.08 -26.98
N ASP A 139 -10.20 15.63 -28.09
CA ASP A 139 -11.49 16.33 -28.11
C ASP A 139 -12.48 15.51 -28.95
N PRO A 140 -13.35 14.69 -28.29
CA PRO A 140 -14.31 13.85 -29.00
C PRO A 140 -15.43 14.65 -29.68
N PHE A 141 -15.53 15.95 -29.41
CA PHE A 141 -16.53 16.83 -29.97
C PHE A 141 -16.04 17.57 -31.23
N ASN A 142 -14.78 17.35 -31.62
CA ASN A 142 -14.22 17.90 -32.84
C ASN A 142 -14.44 16.93 -34.02
N ASP A 143 -15.05 17.40 -35.09
CA ASP A 143 -15.39 16.62 -36.29
C ASP A 143 -14.16 16.01 -37.01
N SER A 144 -12.96 16.41 -36.65
CA SER A 144 -11.71 15.96 -37.26
C SER A 144 -10.90 14.95 -36.42
N VAL A 145 -11.54 14.28 -35.41
CA VAL A 145 -10.83 13.33 -34.52
C VAL A 145 -10.34 12.12 -35.28
N SER A 146 -9.04 11.88 -35.23
CA SER A 146 -8.43 10.71 -35.88
C SER A 146 -8.69 9.43 -35.06
N PHE A 147 -8.68 8.26 -35.77
CA PHE A 147 -8.75 6.95 -35.10
C PHE A 147 -7.73 6.81 -33.95
N MET A 148 -6.54 7.36 -34.13
CA MET A 148 -5.47 7.31 -33.11
C MET A 148 -5.83 8.08 -31.84
N GLN A 149 -6.48 9.23 -31.95
CA GLN A 149 -6.94 10.01 -30.79
C GLN A 149 -7.98 9.22 -29.98
N TYR A 150 -8.93 8.55 -30.65
CA TYR A 150 -9.87 7.64 -29.99
C TYR A 150 -9.15 6.49 -29.29
N ALA A 151 -8.15 5.85 -29.95
CA ALA A 151 -7.39 4.76 -29.34
C ALA A 151 -6.67 5.21 -28.08
N TYR A 152 -6.00 6.36 -28.08
CA TYR A 152 -5.37 6.93 -26.88
C TYR A 152 -6.36 7.31 -25.78
N GLY A 153 -7.51 7.85 -26.15
CA GLY A 153 -8.59 8.15 -25.20
C GLY A 153 -9.12 6.89 -24.51
N ILE A 154 -9.32 5.81 -25.25
CA ILE A 154 -9.73 4.50 -24.72
C ILE A 154 -8.65 3.94 -23.78
N ILE A 155 -7.38 3.99 -24.18
CA ILE A 155 -6.25 3.52 -23.36
C ILE A 155 -6.17 4.34 -22.07
N PHE A 156 -6.40 5.65 -22.12
CA PHE A 156 -6.43 6.50 -20.95
C PHE A 156 -7.47 6.03 -19.92
N VAL A 157 -8.63 5.57 -20.35
CA VAL A 157 -9.64 4.98 -19.45
C VAL A 157 -9.23 3.59 -18.97
N ILE A 158 -8.79 2.72 -19.89
CA ILE A 158 -8.44 1.34 -19.58
C ILE A 158 -7.33 1.26 -18.54
N GLN A 159 -6.33 2.13 -18.56
CA GLN A 159 -5.23 2.10 -17.59
C GLN A 159 -5.70 2.31 -16.14
N PHE A 160 -6.74 3.13 -15.91
CA PHE A 160 -7.30 3.32 -14.58
C PHE A 160 -8.16 2.14 -14.13
N LEU A 161 -8.91 1.51 -15.05
CA LEU A 161 -9.61 0.26 -14.76
C LEU A 161 -8.64 -0.87 -14.42
N HIS A 162 -7.54 -0.98 -15.16
CA HIS A 162 -6.47 -1.92 -14.88
C HIS A 162 -5.85 -1.66 -13.49
N ALA A 163 -5.51 -0.40 -13.17
CA ALA A 163 -5.01 -0.03 -11.86
C ALA A 163 -6.01 -0.40 -10.76
N LEU A 164 -7.31 -0.12 -10.92
CA LEU A 164 -8.36 -0.47 -9.97
C LEU A 164 -8.41 -1.96 -9.67
N LEU A 165 -8.30 -2.83 -10.68
CA LEU A 165 -8.24 -4.28 -10.49
C LEU A 165 -7.05 -4.68 -9.61
N TYR A 166 -5.88 -4.10 -9.84
CA TYR A 166 -4.70 -4.35 -8.99
C TYR A 166 -4.87 -3.83 -7.57
N LEU A 167 -5.52 -2.69 -7.37
CA LEU A 167 -5.82 -2.16 -6.03
C LEU A 167 -6.73 -3.12 -5.26
N LEU A 168 -7.76 -3.68 -5.89
CA LEU A 168 -8.66 -4.68 -5.29
C LEU A 168 -7.90 -5.96 -4.92
N VAL A 169 -7.06 -6.48 -5.83
CA VAL A 169 -6.25 -7.68 -5.56
C VAL A 169 -5.25 -7.41 -4.43
N THR A 170 -4.61 -6.25 -4.42
CA THR A 170 -3.66 -5.86 -3.36
C THR A 170 -4.36 -5.72 -2.02
N TYR A 171 -5.53 -5.08 -1.98
CA TYR A 171 -6.32 -4.96 -0.76
C TYR A 171 -6.71 -6.32 -0.19
N THR A 172 -7.19 -7.24 -1.03
CA THR A 172 -7.56 -8.61 -0.59
C THR A 172 -6.34 -9.39 -0.08
N LEU A 173 -5.19 -9.23 -0.72
CA LEU A 173 -3.92 -9.80 -0.26
C LEU A 173 -3.56 -9.32 1.15
N ILE A 174 -3.57 -8.00 1.35
CA ILE A 174 -3.23 -7.38 2.64
C ILE A 174 -4.23 -7.79 3.73
N ARG A 175 -5.53 -7.83 3.43
CA ARG A 175 -6.57 -8.27 4.39
C ARG A 175 -6.39 -9.72 4.80
N LYS A 176 -6.14 -10.62 3.85
CA LYS A 176 -5.87 -12.04 4.14
C LYS A 176 -4.63 -12.20 5.02
N TYR A 177 -3.57 -11.46 4.72
CA TYR A 177 -2.35 -11.53 5.51
C TYR A 177 -2.53 -10.97 6.93
N GLU A 178 -3.28 -9.89 7.09
CA GLU A 178 -3.64 -9.32 8.39
C GLU A 178 -4.38 -10.34 9.28
N ILE A 179 -5.35 -11.07 8.71
CA ILE A 179 -6.06 -12.13 9.42
C ILE A 179 -5.09 -13.23 9.88
N VAL A 180 -4.16 -13.66 9.00
CA VAL A 180 -3.14 -14.65 9.37
C VAL A 180 -2.26 -14.15 10.51
N LEU A 181 -1.88 -12.87 10.51
CA LEU A 181 -1.09 -12.29 11.61
C LEU A 181 -1.87 -12.30 12.93
N LEU A 182 -3.15 -11.89 12.90
CA LEU A 182 -4.02 -11.86 14.10
C LEU A 182 -4.26 -13.25 14.68
N GLN A 183 -4.24 -14.30 13.85
CA GLN A 183 -4.42 -15.67 14.29
C GLN A 183 -3.15 -16.33 14.86
N ASN A 184 -1.96 -15.82 14.53
CA ASN A 184 -0.71 -16.51 14.84
C ASN A 184 0.22 -15.73 15.79
N PHE A 185 0.02 -14.43 15.98
CA PHE A 185 0.92 -13.58 16.77
C PHE A 185 0.16 -12.78 17.83
N SER A 186 0.71 -12.73 19.03
CA SER A 186 0.20 -11.91 20.14
C SER A 186 0.64 -10.46 20.09
N SER A 187 1.66 -10.15 19.30
CA SER A 187 2.18 -8.79 19.06
C SER A 187 2.42 -8.59 17.57
N ILE A 188 1.79 -7.58 16.98
CA ILE A 188 1.81 -7.34 15.54
C ILE A 188 2.27 -5.92 15.24
N ASN A 189 3.30 -5.78 14.42
CA ASN A 189 3.65 -4.50 13.84
C ASN A 189 2.90 -4.30 12.51
N THR A 190 1.73 -3.68 12.58
CA THR A 190 0.89 -3.41 11.41
C THR A 190 1.31 -2.19 10.60
N GLY A 191 2.39 -1.50 10.97
CA GLY A 191 2.80 -0.23 10.36
C GLY A 191 2.95 -0.32 8.83
N ASN A 192 3.57 -1.38 8.33
CA ASN A 192 3.74 -1.58 6.89
C ASN A 192 2.42 -1.88 6.16
N LEU A 193 1.54 -2.68 6.77
CA LEU A 193 0.23 -3.01 6.20
C LEU A 193 -0.69 -1.79 6.16
N ARG A 194 -0.69 -1.00 7.23
CA ARG A 194 -1.43 0.28 7.29
C ARG A 194 -0.95 1.23 6.20
N TRP A 195 0.37 1.29 5.99
CA TRP A 195 0.95 2.12 4.96
C TRP A 195 0.48 1.71 3.55
N VAL A 196 0.49 0.42 3.20
CA VAL A 196 -0.04 -0.05 1.91
C VAL A 196 -1.52 0.30 1.75
N LYS A 197 -2.32 0.18 2.81
CA LYS A 197 -3.74 0.61 2.78
C LYS A 197 -3.88 2.11 2.49
N ILE A 198 -3.01 2.95 3.07
CA ILE A 198 -2.99 4.40 2.79
C ILE A 198 -2.65 4.64 1.31
N MET A 199 -1.65 3.96 0.75
CA MET A 199 -1.31 4.06 -0.68
C MET A 199 -2.50 3.66 -1.57
N ILE A 200 -3.21 2.58 -1.23
CA ILE A 200 -4.42 2.16 -1.94
C ILE A 200 -5.48 3.28 -1.90
N ILE A 201 -5.73 3.88 -0.74
CA ILE A 201 -6.70 4.97 -0.59
C ILE A 201 -6.31 6.18 -1.44
N LEU A 202 -5.04 6.60 -1.41
CA LEU A 202 -4.55 7.72 -2.21
C LEU A 202 -4.69 7.47 -3.72
N LEU A 203 -4.41 6.24 -4.17
CA LEU A 203 -4.60 5.86 -5.58
C LEU A 203 -6.09 5.79 -5.96
N LEU A 204 -6.96 5.30 -5.08
CA LEU A 204 -8.42 5.32 -5.31
C LEU A 204 -8.95 6.76 -5.40
N LEU A 205 -8.44 7.67 -4.56
CA LEU A 205 -8.76 9.08 -4.65
C LEU A 205 -8.31 9.67 -6.00
N THR A 206 -7.11 9.31 -6.47
CA THR A 206 -6.64 9.74 -7.80
C THR A 206 -7.59 9.25 -8.90
N ILE A 207 -8.00 7.98 -8.87
CA ILE A 207 -8.97 7.43 -9.84
C ILE A 207 -10.32 8.16 -9.76
N ALA A 208 -10.80 8.48 -8.55
CA ALA A 208 -12.03 9.25 -8.37
C ALA A 208 -11.93 10.66 -8.97
N PHE A 209 -10.80 11.35 -8.78
CA PHE A 209 -10.56 12.67 -9.38
C PHE A 209 -10.42 12.60 -10.91
N VAL A 210 -9.81 11.55 -11.46
CA VAL A 210 -9.79 11.30 -12.90
C VAL A 210 -11.21 11.08 -13.43
N SER A 211 -12.03 10.31 -12.72
CA SER A 211 -13.43 10.09 -13.09
C SER A 211 -14.22 11.39 -13.08
N LEU A 212 -13.98 12.25 -12.08
CA LEU A 212 -14.57 13.59 -12.02
C LEU A 212 -14.10 14.47 -13.18
N PHE A 213 -12.79 14.45 -13.50
CA PHE A 213 -12.24 15.14 -14.66
C PHE A 213 -12.95 14.72 -15.96
N LEU A 214 -13.07 13.41 -16.20
CA LEU A 214 -13.76 12.89 -17.38
C LEU A 214 -15.23 13.31 -17.41
N LEU A 215 -15.93 13.26 -16.28
CA LEU A 215 -17.31 13.69 -16.18
C LEU A 215 -17.47 15.18 -16.55
N LEU A 216 -16.62 16.05 -15.98
CA LEU A 216 -16.64 17.49 -16.27
C LEU A 216 -16.30 17.78 -17.73
N PHE A 217 -15.31 17.04 -18.29
CA PHE A 217 -14.94 17.12 -19.69
C PHE A 217 -16.13 16.79 -20.62
N PHE A 218 -16.87 15.72 -20.34
CA PHE A 218 -18.05 15.34 -21.12
C PHE A 218 -19.23 16.33 -20.96
N ILE A 219 -19.41 16.91 -19.77
CA ILE A 219 -20.46 17.90 -19.52
C ILE A 219 -20.15 19.22 -20.24
N GLN A 220 -18.91 19.69 -20.16
CA GLN A 220 -18.50 20.98 -20.75
C GLN A 220 -18.31 20.91 -22.26
N GLN A 221 -18.13 19.70 -22.82
CA GLN A 221 -17.83 19.44 -24.24
C GLN A 221 -16.59 20.20 -24.76
N THR A 222 -15.75 20.67 -23.85
CA THR A 222 -14.51 21.39 -24.15
C THR A 222 -13.42 20.99 -23.16
N TYR A 223 -12.18 20.89 -23.65
CA TYR A 223 -11.04 20.67 -22.79
C TYR A 223 -10.68 21.97 -22.07
N ASN A 224 -10.71 21.91 -20.75
CA ASN A 224 -10.21 22.99 -19.90
C ASN A 224 -8.92 22.53 -19.20
N ARG A 225 -7.81 23.22 -19.52
CA ARG A 225 -6.48 22.95 -18.96
C ARG A 225 -6.42 23.02 -17.43
N ASP A 226 -7.28 23.81 -16.81
CA ASP A 226 -7.33 23.95 -15.35
C ASP A 226 -7.86 22.69 -14.67
N LEU A 227 -8.64 21.85 -15.37
CA LEU A 227 -9.12 20.57 -14.84
C LEU A 227 -8.02 19.54 -14.65
N ASP A 228 -6.84 19.71 -15.27
CA ASP A 228 -5.69 18.83 -15.08
C ASP A 228 -5.21 18.80 -13.64
N TYR A 229 -5.47 19.83 -12.82
CA TYR A 229 -5.18 19.83 -11.40
C TYR A 229 -5.83 18.65 -10.67
N LEU A 230 -7.01 18.21 -11.10
CA LEU A 230 -7.78 17.17 -10.45
C LEU A 230 -7.02 15.84 -10.35
N TYR A 231 -6.25 15.46 -11.37
CA TYR A 231 -5.54 14.18 -11.35
C TYR A 231 -4.03 14.30 -11.09
N VAL A 232 -3.45 15.48 -11.30
CA VAL A 232 -2.02 15.71 -11.08
C VAL A 232 -1.72 15.91 -9.58
N ILE A 233 -2.53 16.69 -8.87
CA ILE A 233 -2.32 16.96 -7.43
C ILE A 233 -2.35 15.67 -6.58
N PRO A 234 -3.33 14.76 -6.73
CA PRO A 234 -3.33 13.50 -5.97
C PRO A 234 -2.09 12.62 -6.20
N THR A 235 -1.55 12.59 -7.44
CA THR A 235 -0.32 11.84 -7.72
C THR A 235 0.90 12.47 -7.03
N ALA A 236 0.97 13.80 -6.96
CA ALA A 236 2.00 14.50 -6.21
C ALA A 236 1.91 14.19 -4.72
N LEU A 237 0.71 14.24 -4.14
CA LEU A 237 0.49 13.93 -2.72
C LEU A 237 0.93 12.50 -2.37
N LEU A 238 0.84 11.55 -3.30
CA LEU A 238 1.37 10.21 -3.10
C LEU A 238 2.90 10.21 -2.92
N ILE A 239 3.64 10.99 -3.75
CA ILE A 239 5.09 11.13 -3.63
C ILE A 239 5.46 11.78 -2.27
N TYR A 240 4.75 12.82 -1.85
CA TYR A 240 4.95 13.44 -0.53
C TYR A 240 4.64 12.48 0.62
N GLY A 241 3.57 11.69 0.51
CA GLY A 241 3.23 10.66 1.49
C GLY A 241 4.33 9.61 1.63
N ILE A 242 4.89 9.13 0.52
CA ILE A 242 6.02 8.20 0.50
C ILE A 242 7.25 8.83 1.16
N SER A 243 7.54 10.09 0.83
CA SER A 243 8.64 10.85 1.44
C SER A 243 8.50 10.97 2.95
N TYR A 244 7.33 11.39 3.44
CA TYR A 244 7.04 11.48 4.87
C TYR A 244 7.24 10.13 5.57
N ARG A 245 6.76 9.03 4.97
CA ARG A 245 6.94 7.70 5.52
C ARG A 245 8.40 7.27 5.60
N LEU A 246 9.21 7.64 4.62
CA LEU A 246 10.63 7.30 4.60
C LEU A 246 11.46 8.18 5.55
N SER A 247 11.11 9.44 5.77
CA SER A 247 11.86 10.35 6.64
C SER A 247 11.70 10.03 8.14
N GLY A 248 10.54 9.54 8.57
CA GLY A 248 10.12 9.46 9.98
C GLY A 248 10.32 8.10 10.67
N VAL A 249 10.90 7.06 10.07
CA VAL A 249 10.83 5.71 10.64
C VAL A 249 12.15 4.97 10.67
N THR A 250 12.63 4.74 11.90
CA THR A 250 13.41 3.56 12.23
C THR A 250 12.53 2.32 11.99
N TRP A 251 12.79 1.60 10.91
CA TRP A 251 12.15 0.33 10.63
C TRP A 251 12.74 -0.70 11.60
N PRO A 252 11.95 -1.32 12.49
CA PRO A 252 12.43 -2.57 13.09
C PRO A 252 12.59 -3.54 11.92
N VAL A 253 13.77 -4.06 11.76
CA VAL A 253 14.05 -5.19 10.86
C VAL A 253 13.13 -6.31 11.34
N GLY A 254 12.05 -6.56 10.63
CA GLY A 254 11.18 -7.69 10.90
C GLY A 254 12.06 -8.94 10.78
N SER A 255 12.23 -9.67 11.85
CA SER A 255 12.75 -11.02 11.78
C SER A 255 11.99 -11.74 10.69
N ASN A 256 12.71 -12.29 9.71
CA ASN A 256 12.17 -13.16 8.67
C ASN A 256 11.50 -14.37 9.33
N SER A 257 10.28 -14.20 9.80
CA SER A 257 9.44 -15.31 10.16
C SER A 257 8.91 -15.87 8.84
N SER A 258 9.64 -16.84 8.30
CA SER A 258 9.11 -17.78 7.34
C SER A 258 7.87 -18.43 7.98
N SER A 259 6.71 -17.83 7.76
CA SER A 259 5.44 -18.46 8.09
C SER A 259 5.29 -19.64 7.16
N SER A 260 5.68 -20.82 7.63
CA SER A 260 5.19 -22.06 7.06
C SER A 260 3.67 -22.04 7.24
N THR A 261 2.97 -21.71 6.18
CA THR A 261 1.54 -21.95 6.08
C THR A 261 1.35 -23.45 6.10
N SER A 262 1.17 -24.04 7.29
CA SER A 262 0.65 -25.38 7.39
C SER A 262 -0.76 -25.33 6.79
N LYS A 263 -0.94 -26.08 5.71
CA LYS A 263 -2.24 -26.37 5.11
C LYS A 263 -3.14 -26.88 6.24
N TYR A 264 -4.23 -26.15 6.52
CA TYR A 264 -5.26 -26.59 7.46
C TYR A 264 -5.83 -27.90 6.95
N GLU A 265 -5.41 -29.01 7.53
CA GLU A 265 -6.20 -30.22 7.48
C GLU A 265 -7.45 -29.98 8.33
N LYS A 266 -8.61 -30.13 7.72
CA LYS A 266 -9.92 -30.08 8.39
C LYS A 266 -10.03 -31.28 9.35
N SER A 267 -9.53 -31.13 10.55
CA SER A 267 -9.82 -32.01 11.66
C SER A 267 -11.03 -31.41 12.37
N SER A 268 -12.18 -32.10 12.29
CA SER A 268 -13.38 -31.74 13.04
C SER A 268 -13.16 -32.09 14.52
N LEU A 269 -12.85 -31.10 15.35
CA LEU A 269 -12.81 -31.27 16.79
C LEU A 269 -14.23 -31.60 17.28
N LYS A 270 -14.39 -32.66 18.07
CA LYS A 270 -15.67 -32.97 18.71
C LYS A 270 -16.01 -31.92 19.75
N SER A 271 -17.28 -31.55 19.90
CA SER A 271 -17.75 -30.50 20.79
C SER A 271 -17.21 -30.66 22.23
N ASP A 272 -17.24 -31.86 22.78
CA ASP A 272 -16.79 -32.16 24.16
C ASP A 272 -15.27 -31.95 24.34
N GLN A 273 -14.49 -32.24 23.30
CA GLN A 273 -13.03 -31.99 23.31
C GLN A 273 -12.73 -30.48 23.22
N ALA A 274 -13.52 -29.73 22.45
CA ALA A 274 -13.36 -28.31 22.33
C ALA A 274 -13.59 -27.58 23.65
N GLU A 275 -14.61 -27.99 24.42
CA GLU A 275 -14.90 -27.45 25.74
C GLU A 275 -13.79 -27.80 26.75
N THR A 276 -13.33 -29.04 26.75
CA THR A 276 -12.18 -29.46 27.59
C THR A 276 -10.92 -28.68 27.29
N TYR A 277 -10.65 -28.41 26.02
CA TYR A 277 -9.50 -27.61 25.63
C TYR A 277 -9.68 -26.13 25.98
N ALA A 278 -10.89 -25.58 25.91
CA ALA A 278 -11.16 -24.20 26.31
C ALA A 278 -10.87 -24.00 27.81
N LEU A 279 -11.37 -24.90 28.68
CA LEU A 279 -11.07 -24.87 30.11
C LEU A 279 -9.56 -24.97 30.39
N LYS A 280 -8.88 -25.91 29.73
CA LYS A 280 -7.43 -26.08 29.87
C LYS A 280 -6.66 -24.82 29.45
N ILE A 281 -7.08 -24.14 28.39
CA ILE A 281 -6.48 -22.90 27.92
C ILE A 281 -6.67 -21.80 28.96
N GLU A 282 -7.88 -21.62 29.52
CA GLU A 282 -8.18 -20.58 30.52
C GLU A 282 -7.41 -20.80 31.83
N ASP A 283 -7.39 -22.06 32.31
CA ASP A 283 -6.61 -22.43 33.51
C ASP A 283 -5.10 -22.15 33.30
N PHE A 284 -4.56 -22.49 32.14
CA PHE A 284 -3.16 -22.23 31.82
C PHE A 284 -2.82 -20.74 31.72
N MET A 285 -3.74 -19.94 31.18
CA MET A 285 -3.59 -18.47 31.10
C MET A 285 -3.50 -17.83 32.49
N THR A 286 -4.28 -18.32 33.47
CA THR A 286 -4.26 -17.82 34.84
C THR A 286 -3.09 -18.32 35.67
N ALA A 287 -2.74 -19.60 35.54
CA ALA A 287 -1.69 -20.24 36.32
C ALA A 287 -0.28 -19.85 35.86
N SER A 288 -0.01 -19.88 34.56
CA SER A 288 1.33 -19.70 33.99
C SER A 288 1.60 -18.32 33.41
N LYS A 289 0.57 -17.51 33.20
CA LYS A 289 0.64 -16.14 32.63
C LYS A 289 1.48 -16.04 31.35
N PRO A 290 1.31 -16.93 30.36
CA PRO A 290 2.14 -16.94 29.16
C PRO A 290 2.02 -15.65 28.34
N TYR A 291 0.94 -14.90 28.53
CA TYR A 291 0.68 -13.61 27.89
C TYR A 291 1.70 -12.52 28.24
N LEU A 292 2.49 -12.70 29.31
CA LEU A 292 3.59 -11.78 29.65
C LEU A 292 4.78 -11.89 28.71
N ASN A 293 4.89 -13.01 27.96
CA ASN A 293 5.85 -13.09 26.86
C ASN A 293 5.37 -12.21 25.69
N ASN A 294 6.10 -11.12 25.44
CA ASN A 294 5.77 -10.14 24.44
C ASN A 294 5.82 -10.65 22.98
N GLU A 295 6.55 -11.75 22.69
CA GLU A 295 6.70 -12.37 21.39
C GLU A 295 5.95 -13.69 21.24
N LEU A 296 5.05 -14.02 22.17
CA LEU A 296 4.31 -15.27 22.19
C LEU A 296 3.60 -15.53 20.85
N ARG A 297 3.86 -16.73 20.29
CA ARG A 297 3.22 -17.20 19.04
C ARG A 297 2.23 -18.33 19.33
N MET A 298 1.25 -18.49 18.45
CA MET A 298 0.25 -19.57 18.56
C MET A 298 0.90 -20.94 18.67
N GLN A 299 1.94 -21.22 17.88
CA GLN A 299 2.62 -22.52 17.92
C GLN A 299 3.29 -22.76 19.30
N GLU A 300 4.01 -21.79 19.84
CA GLU A 300 4.65 -21.87 21.16
C GLU A 300 3.61 -22.07 22.27
N PHE A 301 2.50 -21.35 22.19
CA PHE A 301 1.40 -21.46 23.14
C PHE A 301 0.77 -22.87 23.10
N ALA A 302 0.57 -23.40 21.91
CA ALA A 302 0.05 -24.75 21.69
C ALA A 302 1.02 -25.84 22.21
N ASP A 303 2.33 -25.66 21.99
CA ASP A 303 3.37 -26.56 22.48
C ASP A 303 3.42 -26.58 24.02
N MET A 304 3.28 -25.42 24.69
CA MET A 304 3.18 -25.33 26.15
C MET A 304 1.95 -26.08 26.71
N LEU A 305 0.82 -26.00 26.00
CA LEU A 305 -0.41 -26.72 26.34
C LEU A 305 -0.37 -28.21 26.02
N LYS A 306 0.59 -28.65 25.20
CA LYS A 306 0.64 -30.00 24.60
C LYS A 306 -0.65 -30.33 23.84
N ILE A 307 -1.16 -29.37 23.09
CA ILE A 307 -2.34 -29.47 22.21
C ILE A 307 -1.88 -29.06 20.80
N PRO A 308 -2.29 -29.78 19.75
CA PRO A 308 -1.98 -29.37 18.38
C PRO A 308 -2.44 -27.93 18.09
N SER A 309 -1.60 -27.13 17.44
CA SER A 309 -1.84 -25.69 17.24
C SER A 309 -3.13 -25.40 16.45
N HIS A 310 -3.53 -26.29 15.54
CA HIS A 310 -4.79 -26.17 14.81
C HIS A 310 -6.02 -26.33 15.73
N HIS A 311 -5.97 -27.20 16.75
CA HIS A 311 -7.04 -27.35 17.74
C HIS A 311 -7.11 -26.13 18.66
N VAL A 312 -5.95 -25.59 19.12
CA VAL A 312 -5.91 -24.35 19.92
C VAL A 312 -6.50 -23.19 19.12
N SER A 313 -6.09 -23.05 17.85
CA SER A 313 -6.62 -22.03 16.94
C SER A 313 -8.13 -22.18 16.73
N GLN A 314 -8.61 -23.40 16.54
CA GLN A 314 -10.04 -23.67 16.39
C GLN A 314 -10.83 -23.31 17.65
N VAL A 315 -10.37 -23.70 18.84
CA VAL A 315 -11.02 -23.35 20.11
C VAL A 315 -11.10 -21.83 20.28
N ILE A 316 -9.99 -21.11 20.06
CA ILE A 316 -9.96 -19.66 20.20
C ILE A 316 -10.90 -18.97 19.20
N ASN A 317 -10.87 -19.40 17.92
CA ASN A 317 -11.68 -18.77 16.88
C ASN A 317 -13.16 -19.18 16.92
N ASP A 318 -13.45 -20.47 17.10
CA ASP A 318 -14.79 -21.01 16.94
C ASP A 318 -15.57 -21.07 18.27
N ASN A 319 -14.92 -21.40 19.39
CA ASN A 319 -15.56 -21.47 20.71
C ASN A 319 -15.51 -20.12 21.44
N LEU A 320 -14.32 -19.51 21.55
CA LEU A 320 -14.17 -18.22 22.25
C LEU A 320 -14.50 -17.01 21.35
N LYS A 321 -14.77 -17.22 20.05
CA LYS A 321 -15.17 -16.17 19.08
C LYS A 321 -14.21 -14.97 19.02
N THR A 322 -12.92 -15.24 19.15
CA THR A 322 -11.89 -14.18 19.18
C THR A 322 -10.66 -14.59 18.36
N THR A 323 -9.77 -13.66 18.04
CA THR A 323 -8.47 -13.97 17.44
C THR A 323 -7.45 -14.29 18.54
N PHE A 324 -6.36 -15.00 18.22
CA PHE A 324 -5.27 -15.21 19.17
C PHE A 324 -4.68 -13.90 19.69
N PHE A 325 -4.53 -12.91 18.81
CA PHE A 325 -4.10 -11.57 19.17
C PHE A 325 -5.00 -10.93 20.23
N ASP A 326 -6.31 -10.91 20.01
CA ASP A 326 -7.26 -10.30 20.91
C ASP A 326 -7.39 -11.10 22.21
N PHE A 327 -7.35 -12.43 22.13
CA PHE A 327 -7.37 -13.32 23.29
C PHE A 327 -6.22 -13.01 24.24
N ILE A 328 -4.99 -12.96 23.75
CA ILE A 328 -3.82 -12.63 24.57
C ILE A 328 -3.87 -11.19 25.09
N ASN A 329 -4.25 -10.21 24.24
CA ASN A 329 -4.30 -8.81 24.66
C ASN A 329 -5.36 -8.53 25.73
N LYS A 330 -6.47 -9.29 25.76
CA LYS A 330 -7.45 -9.20 26.85
C LYS A 330 -6.79 -9.47 28.23
N TYR A 331 -6.02 -10.55 28.34
CA TYR A 331 -5.31 -10.88 29.59
C TYR A 331 -4.21 -9.86 29.92
N ARG A 332 -3.48 -9.37 28.92
CA ARG A 332 -2.46 -8.32 29.11
C ARG A 332 -3.07 -7.02 29.65
N VAL A 333 -4.23 -6.62 29.16
CA VAL A 333 -4.93 -5.42 29.61
C VAL A 333 -5.44 -5.60 31.06
N GLU A 334 -5.98 -6.77 31.41
CA GLU A 334 -6.40 -7.03 32.79
C GLU A 334 -5.20 -7.04 33.76
N GLU A 335 -4.06 -7.61 33.38
CA GLU A 335 -2.83 -7.52 34.16
C GLU A 335 -2.34 -6.07 34.28
N ALA A 336 -2.40 -5.28 33.21
CA ALA A 336 -2.02 -3.87 33.25
C ALA A 336 -2.94 -3.05 34.18
N LYS A 337 -4.26 -3.30 34.19
CA LYS A 337 -5.19 -2.66 35.17
C LYS A 337 -4.78 -2.98 36.60
N ARG A 338 -4.45 -4.24 36.84
CA ARG A 338 -3.97 -4.68 38.16
C ARG A 338 -2.69 -3.95 38.57
N LEU A 339 -1.73 -3.82 37.65
CA LEU A 339 -0.47 -3.12 37.86
C LEU A 339 -0.66 -1.61 38.13
N ILE A 340 -1.56 -0.95 37.40
CA ILE A 340 -1.89 0.47 37.61
C ILE A 340 -2.40 0.70 39.01
N ILE A 341 -3.28 -0.18 39.50
CA ILE A 341 -3.87 -0.06 40.88
C ILE A 341 -2.82 -0.39 41.93
N SER A 342 -1.98 -1.41 41.73
CA SER A 342 -1.01 -1.87 42.72
C SER A 342 0.23 -1.00 42.85
N ASP A 343 0.62 -0.29 41.78
CA ASP A 343 1.80 0.59 41.72
C ASP A 343 1.49 1.92 41.02
N PRO A 344 0.81 2.86 41.70
CA PRO A 344 0.42 4.15 41.13
C PRO A 344 1.61 5.06 40.72
N LYS A 345 2.83 4.71 41.15
CA LYS A 345 4.05 5.45 40.80
C LYS A 345 4.73 4.93 39.56
N ALA A 346 4.35 3.74 39.07
CA ALA A 346 4.93 3.16 37.85
C ALA A 346 4.60 3.98 36.64
N THR A 347 5.58 4.17 35.77
CA THR A 347 5.35 4.85 34.49
C THR A 347 4.52 3.96 33.55
N LEU A 348 3.78 4.56 32.62
CA LEU A 348 3.01 3.82 31.61
C LEU A 348 3.90 2.88 30.76
N LEU A 349 5.16 3.23 30.60
CA LEU A 349 6.12 2.40 29.85
C LEU A 349 6.51 1.15 30.66
N GLU A 350 6.74 1.29 31.96
CA GLU A 350 7.01 0.16 32.87
C GLU A 350 5.83 -0.79 32.94
N ILE A 351 4.61 -0.25 33.09
CA ILE A 351 3.38 -1.03 33.08
C ILE A 351 3.21 -1.77 31.76
N ALA A 352 3.48 -1.12 30.62
CA ALA A 352 3.42 -1.76 29.32
C ALA A 352 4.37 -2.97 29.24
N PHE A 353 5.64 -2.81 29.64
CA PHE A 353 6.61 -3.91 29.60
C PHE A 353 6.25 -5.04 30.58
N LYS A 354 5.87 -4.72 31.81
CA LYS A 354 5.42 -5.72 32.82
C LYS A 354 4.16 -6.45 32.36
N GLY A 355 3.28 -5.77 31.59
CA GLY A 355 2.06 -6.32 31.00
C GLY A 355 2.26 -7.12 29.71
N GLY A 356 3.53 -7.34 29.26
CA GLY A 356 3.85 -8.13 28.08
C GLY A 356 3.77 -7.38 26.75
N TYR A 357 3.91 -6.05 26.75
CA TYR A 357 3.95 -5.24 25.52
C TYR A 357 5.37 -4.83 25.16
N ASN A 358 5.66 -4.71 23.87
CA ASN A 358 6.98 -4.27 23.36
C ASN A 358 7.16 -2.75 23.34
N ASN A 359 6.08 -1.98 23.44
CA ASN A 359 6.12 -0.52 23.40
C ASN A 359 4.83 0.10 23.93
N LYS A 360 4.92 1.37 24.32
CA LYS A 360 3.80 2.18 24.85
C LYS A 360 2.63 2.31 23.87
N SER A 361 2.90 2.41 22.55
CA SER A 361 1.84 2.60 21.56
C SER A 361 0.94 1.37 21.43
N SER A 362 1.53 0.17 21.38
CA SER A 362 0.78 -1.10 21.33
C SER A 362 -0.05 -1.29 22.59
N PHE A 363 0.52 -0.98 23.75
CA PHE A 363 -0.17 -0.99 25.05
C PHE A 363 -1.37 -0.03 25.05
N THR A 364 -1.16 1.25 24.74
CA THR A 364 -2.22 2.27 24.76
C THR A 364 -3.37 1.91 23.82
N ASN A 365 -3.06 1.41 22.62
CA ASN A 365 -4.07 0.98 21.66
C ASN A 365 -4.87 -0.23 22.16
N ALA A 366 -4.21 -1.25 22.70
CA ALA A 366 -4.89 -2.42 23.26
C ALA A 366 -5.73 -2.01 24.48
N PHE A 367 -5.19 -1.21 25.38
CA PHE A 367 -5.91 -0.76 26.58
C PHE A 367 -7.17 0.02 26.20
N LYS A 368 -7.07 0.96 25.25
CA LYS A 368 -8.24 1.71 24.75
C LYS A 368 -9.31 0.79 24.15
N ASN A 369 -8.90 -0.24 23.39
CA ASN A 369 -9.83 -1.15 22.74
C ASN A 369 -10.57 -2.05 23.73
N PHE A 370 -9.92 -2.50 24.82
CA PHE A 370 -10.51 -3.44 25.79
C PHE A 370 -11.07 -2.77 27.05
N ALA A 371 -10.54 -1.61 27.46
CA ALA A 371 -11.00 -0.89 28.64
C ALA A 371 -11.92 0.30 28.31
N ALA A 372 -12.12 0.64 27.03
CA ALA A 372 -12.86 1.82 26.55
C ALA A 372 -12.37 3.17 27.10
N LYS A 373 -11.21 3.19 27.79
CA LYS A 373 -10.52 4.34 28.37
C LYS A 373 -9.05 4.27 28.02
N THR A 374 -8.36 5.40 28.06
CA THR A 374 -6.89 5.38 27.96
C THR A 374 -6.27 5.03 29.33
N PRO A 375 -5.03 4.48 29.38
CA PRO A 375 -4.38 4.17 30.65
C PRO A 375 -4.29 5.33 31.64
N PRO A 376 -4.09 6.62 31.23
CA PRO A 376 -4.13 7.75 32.16
C PRO A 376 -5.53 8.11 32.68
N GLU A 377 -6.59 7.68 31.98
CA GLU A 377 -7.99 7.94 32.36
C GLU A 377 -8.58 6.83 33.24
N PHE A 378 -7.87 5.73 33.40
CA PHE A 378 -8.26 4.58 34.21
C PHE A 378 -7.84 4.76 35.67
#